data_ec7a63b950a86d2163710b7128c9aa4a
#
_entry.id   ec7a63b950a86d2163710b7128c9aa4a
#
_cell.length_a   1.000
_cell.length_b   1.000
_cell.length_c   1.000
_cell.angle_alpha   90.00
_cell.angle_beta   90.00
_cell.angle_gamma   90.00
#
_symmetry.space_group_name_H-M   'P 1'
#
loop_
_entity.id
_entity.type
_entity.pdbx_description
1 polymer ?
#
loop_
_entity_poly.entity_id
_entity_poly.type
_entity_poly.pdbx_seq_one_letter_code
_entity_poly.pdbx_strand_id
1 'polypeptide(L)'
;MNVDYKVDLLVLGMGAAAELAAIYAHDANPDLNILIATKALKGKGGCSRMVQGGFNVVLDPGDSHEKHLMDTLKGGQYINDQDLALQLVEQATPTVKELETISGCFFDRRPDGHIHQKAFAGQCFDRTVHKGDLTGIEIISRTTEQVFKRRIPVLEETRAVELLLDAEGQTVTGALLYNMRHGTFHVVEAAATLVATGGGPTQYRFHAPGPEKSADGIAMLYRAGVRMRDMEMIQFHPTGSSFPAAW
;
A
#
# COMPACT_ATOMS: atom_id res chain seq x y z
N MET A 1 -16.54 26.28 -1.31
CA MET A 1 -16.76 25.34 -2.44
C MET A 1 -17.93 24.45 -2.07
N ASN A 2 -18.73 24.02 -3.04
CA ASN A 2 -19.77 23.03 -2.75
C ASN A 2 -19.11 21.67 -2.49
N VAL A 3 -19.67 20.91 -1.55
CA VAL A 3 -19.24 19.54 -1.27
C VAL A 3 -19.87 18.61 -2.31
N ASP A 4 -19.04 17.84 -3.03
CA ASP A 4 -19.51 16.88 -4.05
C ASP A 4 -19.78 15.50 -3.45
N TYR A 5 -18.99 15.12 -2.44
CA TYR A 5 -19.13 13.84 -1.72
C TYR A 5 -19.02 14.07 -0.22
N LYS A 6 -19.87 13.37 0.54
CA LYS A 6 -19.80 13.32 2.00
C LYS A 6 -19.72 11.86 2.44
N VAL A 7 -18.63 11.49 3.13
CA VAL A 7 -18.31 10.11 3.47
C VAL A 7 -17.79 9.97 4.91
N ASP A 8 -17.90 8.78 5.46
CA ASP A 8 -17.32 8.46 6.76
C ASP A 8 -15.81 8.22 6.65
N LEU A 9 -15.39 7.50 5.59
CA LEU A 9 -13.98 7.20 5.33
C LEU A 9 -13.61 7.51 3.87
N LEU A 10 -12.67 8.43 3.70
CA LEU A 10 -12.01 8.68 2.43
C LEU A 10 -10.66 7.94 2.42
N VAL A 11 -10.44 7.10 1.40
CA VAL A 11 -9.18 6.38 1.19
C VAL A 11 -8.48 6.94 -0.05
N LEU A 12 -7.29 7.50 0.14
CA LEU A 12 -6.47 8.07 -0.93
C LEU A 12 -5.40 7.08 -1.37
N GLY A 13 -5.55 6.55 -2.57
CA GLY A 13 -4.75 5.47 -3.14
C GLY A 13 -5.56 4.18 -3.33
N MET A 14 -5.02 3.24 -4.12
CA MET A 14 -5.61 1.91 -4.36
C MET A 14 -4.52 0.85 -4.53
N GLY A 15 -3.51 0.88 -3.66
CA GLY A 15 -2.56 -0.22 -3.47
C GLY A 15 -3.06 -1.17 -2.38
N ALA A 16 -2.28 -2.22 -2.06
CA ALA A 16 -2.68 -3.24 -1.09
C ALA A 16 -3.10 -2.66 0.27
N ALA A 17 -2.39 -1.66 0.78
CA ALA A 17 -2.72 -1.01 2.05
C ALA A 17 -4.10 -0.31 2.00
N ALA A 18 -4.39 0.40 0.90
CA ALA A 18 -5.67 1.08 0.72
C ALA A 18 -6.83 0.11 0.59
N GLU A 19 -6.67 -0.91 -0.26
CA GLU A 19 -7.71 -1.91 -0.51
C GLU A 19 -8.04 -2.71 0.75
N LEU A 20 -7.02 -3.21 1.46
CA LEU A 20 -7.23 -3.96 2.71
C LEU A 20 -7.86 -3.09 3.79
N ALA A 21 -7.41 -1.85 3.95
CA ALA A 21 -8.02 -0.93 4.92
C ALA A 21 -9.50 -0.66 4.63
N ALA A 22 -9.86 -0.45 3.35
CA ALA A 22 -11.25 -0.26 2.96
C ALA A 22 -12.10 -1.53 3.17
N ILE A 23 -11.54 -2.71 2.89
CA ILE A 23 -12.18 -4.01 3.12
C ILE A 23 -12.44 -4.20 4.62
N TYR A 24 -11.41 -4.01 5.46
CA TYR A 24 -11.55 -4.17 6.90
C TYR A 24 -12.52 -3.16 7.52
N ALA A 25 -12.49 -1.90 7.07
CA ALA A 25 -13.43 -0.90 7.55
C ALA A 25 -14.88 -1.28 7.22
N HIS A 26 -15.14 -1.71 5.98
CA HIS A 26 -16.46 -2.19 5.57
C HIS A 26 -16.89 -3.44 6.36
N ASP A 27 -15.99 -4.41 6.57
CA ASP A 27 -16.32 -5.65 7.25
C ASP A 27 -16.55 -5.44 8.76
N ALA A 28 -15.89 -4.44 9.35
CA ALA A 28 -16.13 -4.01 10.74
C ALA A 28 -17.47 -3.28 10.89
N ASN A 29 -17.87 -2.49 9.90
CA ASN A 29 -19.16 -1.81 9.87
C ASN A 29 -19.62 -1.61 8.41
N PRO A 30 -20.52 -2.45 7.91
CA PRO A 30 -21.04 -2.38 6.54
C PRO A 30 -21.84 -1.10 6.20
N ASP A 31 -22.28 -0.36 7.22
CA ASP A 31 -23.04 0.88 7.04
C ASP A 31 -22.13 2.10 6.79
N LEU A 32 -20.81 1.95 6.91
CA LEU A 32 -19.88 3.03 6.61
C LEU A 32 -19.93 3.41 5.14
N ASN A 33 -20.09 4.72 4.88
CA ASN A 33 -19.94 5.30 3.57
C ASN A 33 -18.45 5.50 3.27
N ILE A 34 -17.86 4.56 2.52
CA ILE A 34 -16.43 4.56 2.17
C ILE A 34 -16.27 5.00 0.72
N LEU A 35 -15.30 5.87 0.45
CA LEU A 35 -14.92 6.28 -0.89
C LEU A 35 -13.42 6.10 -1.08
N ILE A 36 -13.02 5.40 -2.15
CA ILE A 36 -11.62 5.30 -2.57
C ILE A 36 -11.38 6.28 -3.72
N ALA A 37 -10.28 7.03 -3.69
CA ALA A 37 -9.84 7.86 -4.81
C ALA A 37 -8.43 7.43 -5.25
N THR A 38 -8.25 7.14 -6.52
CA THR A 38 -6.98 6.70 -7.09
C THR A 38 -6.67 7.42 -8.39
N LYS A 39 -5.41 7.80 -8.60
CA LYS A 39 -5.00 8.42 -9.86
C LYS A 39 -4.75 7.42 -10.99
N ALA A 40 -4.74 6.13 -10.71
CA ALA A 40 -4.69 5.05 -11.69
C ALA A 40 -6.07 4.47 -11.96
N LEU A 41 -6.14 3.55 -12.93
CA LEU A 41 -7.31 2.69 -13.09
C LEU A 41 -7.35 1.65 -11.95
N LYS A 42 -8.54 1.20 -11.58
CA LYS A 42 -8.79 0.23 -10.49
C LYS A 42 -7.94 -1.01 -10.64
N GLY A 43 -7.13 -1.32 -9.63
CA GLY A 43 -6.26 -2.49 -9.61
C GLY A 43 -5.18 -2.51 -10.69
N LYS A 44 -4.87 -1.38 -11.34
CA LYS A 44 -3.90 -1.31 -12.45
C LYS A 44 -2.63 -0.51 -12.14
N GLY A 45 -2.64 0.33 -11.10
CA GLY A 45 -1.51 1.15 -10.74
C GLY A 45 -0.85 0.76 -9.42
N GLY A 46 0.24 1.44 -9.11
CA GLY A 46 0.96 1.33 -7.86
C GLY A 46 1.97 0.18 -7.78
N CYS A 47 2.90 0.30 -6.84
CA CYS A 47 3.98 -0.69 -6.67
C CYS A 47 3.51 -2.01 -6.09
N SER A 48 2.40 -2.05 -5.34
CA SER A 48 1.89 -3.31 -4.82
C SER A 48 1.62 -4.32 -5.93
N ARG A 49 1.12 -3.86 -7.09
CA ARG A 49 0.90 -4.71 -8.27
C ARG A 49 2.22 -5.17 -8.92
N MET A 50 3.30 -4.42 -8.77
CA MET A 50 4.59 -4.69 -9.42
C MET A 50 5.47 -5.66 -8.63
N VAL A 51 5.06 -6.09 -7.43
CA VAL A 51 5.84 -7.01 -6.60
C VAL A 51 5.99 -8.36 -7.31
N GLN A 52 7.23 -8.73 -7.58
CA GLN A 52 7.57 -10.00 -8.23
C GLN A 52 8.02 -11.03 -7.19
N GLY A 53 8.98 -10.65 -6.34
CA GLY A 53 9.68 -11.57 -5.46
C GLY A 53 8.83 -12.19 -4.35
N GLY A 54 7.86 -11.49 -3.84
CA GLY A 54 7.06 -11.92 -2.71
C GLY A 54 7.25 -11.04 -1.46
N PHE A 55 6.84 -11.54 -0.32
CA PHE A 55 6.93 -10.86 0.97
C PHE A 55 7.24 -11.85 2.10
N ASN A 56 7.85 -11.36 3.18
CA ASN A 56 8.38 -12.19 4.24
C ASN A 56 7.36 -12.46 5.33
N VAL A 57 7.19 -13.73 5.68
CA VAL A 57 6.26 -14.19 6.72
C VAL A 57 6.84 -15.42 7.43
N VAL A 58 6.69 -15.47 8.75
CA VAL A 58 7.06 -16.64 9.54
C VAL A 58 5.94 -17.67 9.44
N LEU A 59 6.19 -18.78 8.71
CA LEU A 59 5.24 -19.91 8.57
C LEU A 59 5.87 -21.24 8.93
N ASP A 60 7.17 -21.43 8.69
CA ASP A 60 7.88 -22.67 8.96
C ASP A 60 8.18 -22.80 10.45
N PRO A 61 7.98 -23.99 11.08
CA PRO A 61 8.27 -24.19 12.50
C PRO A 61 9.75 -23.99 12.89
N GLY A 62 10.67 -24.05 11.93
CA GLY A 62 12.11 -23.81 12.16
C GLY A 62 12.48 -22.32 12.17
N ASP A 63 11.56 -21.44 11.73
CA ASP A 63 11.71 -19.98 11.77
C ASP A 63 11.08 -19.39 13.03
N SER A 64 11.28 -18.09 13.28
CA SER A 64 10.62 -17.38 14.38
C SER A 64 10.46 -15.88 14.09
N HIS A 65 9.48 -15.26 14.75
CA HIS A 65 9.29 -13.81 14.69
C HIS A 65 10.53 -13.05 15.16
N GLU A 66 11.26 -13.59 16.15
CA GLU A 66 12.51 -12.99 16.63
C GLU A 66 13.60 -12.99 15.55
N LYS A 67 13.81 -14.12 14.83
CA LYS A 67 14.73 -14.16 13.70
C LYS A 67 14.34 -13.16 12.60
N HIS A 68 13.04 -13.10 12.27
CA HIS A 68 12.54 -12.16 11.27
C HIS A 68 12.73 -10.70 11.71
N LEU A 69 12.44 -10.39 12.98
CA LEU A 69 12.69 -9.07 13.55
C LEU A 69 14.17 -8.70 13.48
N MET A 70 15.06 -9.60 13.90
CA MET A 70 16.49 -9.34 13.87
C MET A 70 17.03 -9.12 12.45
N ASP A 71 16.56 -9.86 11.46
CA ASP A 71 16.93 -9.64 10.05
C ASP A 71 16.44 -8.26 9.58
N THR A 72 15.22 -7.86 9.96
CA THR A 72 14.64 -6.55 9.65
C THR A 72 15.43 -5.40 10.28
N LEU A 73 15.77 -5.52 11.57
CA LEU A 73 16.53 -4.48 12.28
C LEU A 73 17.96 -4.37 11.74
N LYS A 74 18.63 -5.49 11.48
CA LYS A 74 19.97 -5.49 10.87
C LYS A 74 19.95 -4.89 9.47
N GLY A 75 18.95 -5.23 8.64
CA GLY A 75 18.77 -4.65 7.31
C GLY A 75 18.59 -3.14 7.32
N GLY A 76 17.92 -2.61 8.33
CA GLY A 76 17.77 -1.17 8.58
C GLY A 76 18.89 -0.54 9.40
N GLN A 77 20.02 -1.24 9.64
CA GLN A 77 21.16 -0.76 10.43
C GLN A 77 20.75 -0.28 11.84
N TYR A 78 19.71 -0.88 12.41
CA TYR A 78 19.15 -0.57 13.74
C TYR A 78 18.60 0.85 13.93
N ILE A 79 18.41 1.61 12.86
CA ILE A 79 17.74 2.92 12.91
C ILE A 79 16.21 2.83 12.76
N ASN A 80 15.70 1.62 12.56
CA ASN A 80 14.28 1.33 12.49
C ASN A 80 13.54 1.79 13.77
N ASP A 81 12.28 2.12 13.62
CA ASP A 81 11.33 2.07 14.72
C ASP A 81 11.08 0.60 15.06
N GLN A 82 11.62 0.17 16.21
CA GLN A 82 11.65 -1.25 16.57
C GLN A 82 10.26 -1.78 16.94
N ASP A 83 9.40 -0.93 17.52
CA ASP A 83 8.01 -1.30 17.84
C ASP A 83 7.19 -1.50 16.57
N LEU A 84 7.34 -0.64 15.57
CA LEU A 84 6.70 -0.82 14.26
C LEU A 84 7.24 -2.04 13.51
N ALA A 85 8.54 -2.31 13.59
CA ALA A 85 9.15 -3.50 13.00
C ALA A 85 8.62 -4.78 13.67
N LEU A 86 8.46 -4.79 14.99
CA LEU A 86 7.88 -5.91 15.73
C LEU A 86 6.43 -6.15 15.31
N GLN A 87 5.60 -5.11 15.29
CA GLN A 87 4.20 -5.20 14.85
C GLN A 87 4.10 -5.77 13.42
N LEU A 88 4.93 -5.30 12.48
CA LEU A 88 4.95 -5.81 11.11
C LEU A 88 5.24 -7.32 11.08
N VAL A 89 6.23 -7.77 11.83
CA VAL A 89 6.65 -9.18 11.86
C VAL A 89 5.58 -10.06 12.48
N GLU A 90 4.98 -9.64 13.59
CA GLU A 90 3.93 -10.39 14.29
C GLU A 90 2.63 -10.45 13.48
N GLN A 91 2.24 -9.35 12.83
CA GLN A 91 1.02 -9.27 12.04
C GLN A 91 1.13 -9.93 10.66
N ALA A 92 2.34 -10.19 10.16
CA ALA A 92 2.53 -10.82 8.85
C ALA A 92 1.88 -12.20 8.76
N THR A 93 1.99 -13.03 9.80
CA THR A 93 1.45 -14.40 9.81
C THR A 93 -0.08 -14.45 9.78
N PRO A 94 -0.84 -13.74 10.63
CA PRO A 94 -2.28 -13.67 10.48
C PRO A 94 -2.70 -13.03 9.14
N THR A 95 -2.01 -11.99 8.69
CA THR A 95 -2.35 -11.29 7.43
C THR A 95 -2.25 -12.20 6.20
N VAL A 96 -1.23 -13.07 6.10
CA VAL A 96 -1.14 -13.99 4.96
C VAL A 96 -2.30 -14.98 4.93
N LYS A 97 -2.75 -15.44 6.10
CA LYS A 97 -3.93 -16.31 6.20
C LYS A 97 -5.20 -15.60 5.78
N GLU A 98 -5.36 -14.34 6.17
CA GLU A 98 -6.49 -13.49 5.77
C GLU A 98 -6.47 -13.18 4.27
N LEU A 99 -5.31 -12.94 3.69
CA LEU A 99 -5.18 -12.80 2.24
C LEU A 99 -5.70 -14.04 1.49
N GLU A 100 -5.48 -15.23 2.01
CA GLU A 100 -6.03 -16.46 1.42
C GLU A 100 -7.52 -16.63 1.72
N THR A 101 -7.95 -16.45 2.95
CA THR A 101 -9.33 -16.79 3.38
C THR A 101 -10.34 -15.69 3.09
N ILE A 102 -9.96 -14.41 3.23
CA ILE A 102 -10.86 -13.27 3.01
C ILE A 102 -10.74 -12.78 1.57
N SER A 103 -9.51 -12.61 1.08
CA SER A 103 -9.29 -12.05 -0.25
C SER A 103 -9.29 -13.10 -1.36
N GLY A 104 -9.03 -14.36 -1.04
CA GLY A 104 -8.96 -15.45 -2.02
C GLY A 104 -7.63 -15.50 -2.78
N CYS A 105 -6.57 -14.95 -2.21
CA CYS A 105 -5.22 -15.12 -2.76
C CYS A 105 -4.81 -16.59 -2.71
N PHE A 106 -4.07 -17.02 -3.73
CA PHE A 106 -3.54 -18.38 -3.78
C PHE A 106 -2.03 -18.36 -4.05
N PHE A 107 -1.27 -18.48 -2.97
CA PHE A 107 0.20 -18.53 -3.04
C PHE A 107 0.69 -19.92 -3.45
N ASP A 108 1.92 -20.00 -3.95
CA ASP A 108 2.52 -21.26 -4.37
C ASP A 108 2.67 -22.22 -3.20
N ARG A 109 2.50 -23.52 -3.48
CA ARG A 109 2.46 -24.59 -2.48
C ARG A 109 3.58 -25.59 -2.68
N ARG A 110 4.00 -26.20 -1.58
CA ARG A 110 4.80 -27.43 -1.56
C ARG A 110 3.88 -28.63 -1.89
N PRO A 111 4.45 -29.81 -2.23
CA PRO A 111 3.67 -31.02 -2.46
C PRO A 111 2.82 -31.48 -1.26
N ASP A 112 3.20 -31.09 -0.05
CA ASP A 112 2.47 -31.37 1.19
C ASP A 112 1.30 -30.40 1.45
N GLY A 113 1.07 -29.43 0.55
CA GLY A 113 0.00 -28.42 0.63
C GLY A 113 0.34 -27.18 1.43
N HIS A 114 1.48 -27.13 2.11
CA HIS A 114 1.91 -25.90 2.81
C HIS A 114 2.35 -24.82 1.83
N ILE A 115 2.22 -23.54 2.23
CA ILE A 115 2.71 -22.42 1.44
C ILE A 115 4.22 -22.58 1.20
N HIS A 116 4.63 -22.49 -0.05
CA HIS A 116 6.04 -22.51 -0.41
C HIS A 116 6.70 -21.18 -0.03
N GLN A 117 7.82 -21.27 0.64
CA GLN A 117 8.66 -20.14 1.00
C GLN A 117 10.03 -20.29 0.34
N LYS A 118 10.53 -19.20 -0.24
CA LYS A 118 11.82 -19.19 -0.92
C LYS A 118 12.82 -18.27 -0.24
N ALA A 119 14.11 -18.53 -0.51
CA ALA A 119 15.20 -17.67 -0.08
C ALA A 119 15.08 -16.27 -0.69
N PHE A 120 15.52 -15.28 0.07
CA PHE A 120 15.71 -13.91 -0.42
C PHE A 120 16.92 -13.28 0.26
N ALA A 121 17.52 -12.27 -0.38
CA ALA A 121 18.73 -11.64 0.15
C ALA A 121 18.49 -10.97 1.52
N GLY A 122 19.48 -11.08 2.41
CA GLY A 122 19.44 -10.44 3.74
C GLY A 122 18.65 -11.18 4.81
N GLN A 123 18.20 -12.42 4.53
CA GLN A 123 17.45 -13.25 5.48
C GLN A 123 18.30 -14.40 5.99
N CYS A 124 18.15 -14.73 7.27
CA CYS A 124 18.76 -15.92 7.89
C CYS A 124 17.91 -17.19 7.71
N PHE A 125 16.69 -17.08 7.17
CA PHE A 125 15.75 -18.17 6.94
C PHE A 125 14.91 -17.93 5.66
N ASP A 126 14.53 -18.98 4.96
CA ASP A 126 13.73 -18.93 3.73
C ASP A 126 12.27 -18.66 4.10
N ARG A 127 11.84 -17.39 4.12
CA ARG A 127 10.51 -16.99 4.58
C ARG A 127 9.69 -16.20 3.55
N THR A 128 10.13 -16.11 2.31
CA THR A 128 9.45 -15.31 1.29
C THR A 128 8.29 -16.08 0.67
N VAL A 129 7.06 -15.69 0.99
CA VAL A 129 5.82 -16.15 0.35
C VAL A 129 5.67 -15.51 -1.01
N HIS A 130 5.25 -16.29 -2.01
CA HIS A 130 5.20 -15.81 -3.40
C HIS A 130 4.12 -16.51 -4.23
N LYS A 131 3.85 -15.95 -5.42
CA LYS A 131 3.07 -16.55 -6.51
C LYS A 131 3.90 -16.46 -7.79
N GLY A 132 4.89 -17.36 -7.97
CA GLY A 132 5.89 -17.22 -9.03
C GLY A 132 6.49 -15.82 -9.00
N ASP A 133 6.47 -15.13 -10.14
CA ASP A 133 6.87 -13.72 -10.30
C ASP A 133 5.67 -12.76 -10.36
N LEU A 134 4.47 -13.21 -9.96
CA LEU A 134 3.22 -12.47 -10.09
C LEU A 134 2.56 -12.18 -8.73
N THR A 135 3.34 -12.19 -7.65
CA THR A 135 2.81 -12.03 -6.27
C THR A 135 1.97 -10.77 -6.12
N GLY A 136 2.43 -9.64 -6.61
CA GLY A 136 1.69 -8.38 -6.53
C GLY A 136 0.42 -8.38 -7.38
N ILE A 137 0.47 -9.01 -8.56
CA ILE A 137 -0.69 -9.16 -9.43
C ILE A 137 -1.75 -10.02 -8.75
N GLU A 138 -1.35 -11.13 -8.13
CA GLU A 138 -2.28 -11.98 -7.37
C GLU A 138 -2.96 -11.19 -6.25
N ILE A 139 -2.18 -10.54 -5.38
CA ILE A 139 -2.72 -9.78 -4.24
C ILE A 139 -3.69 -8.69 -4.73
N ILE A 140 -3.25 -7.81 -5.62
CA ILE A 140 -4.06 -6.68 -6.07
C ILE A 140 -5.29 -7.14 -6.85
N SER A 141 -5.20 -8.18 -7.67
CA SER A 141 -6.37 -8.68 -8.37
C SER A 141 -7.43 -9.19 -7.40
N ARG A 142 -7.02 -9.94 -6.37
CA ARG A 142 -7.94 -10.51 -5.39
C ARG A 142 -8.53 -9.46 -4.46
N THR A 143 -7.70 -8.54 -3.96
CA THR A 143 -8.20 -7.45 -3.08
C THR A 143 -9.10 -6.48 -3.85
N THR A 144 -8.80 -6.16 -5.11
CA THR A 144 -9.69 -5.38 -5.98
C THR A 144 -11.05 -6.08 -6.18
N GLU A 145 -11.06 -7.41 -6.41
CA GLU A 145 -12.30 -8.19 -6.48
C GLU A 145 -13.12 -8.07 -5.18
N GLN A 146 -12.47 -8.05 -4.02
CA GLN A 146 -13.14 -7.88 -2.72
C GLN A 146 -13.70 -6.48 -2.52
N VAL A 147 -13.03 -5.44 -3.02
CA VAL A 147 -13.55 -4.05 -3.05
C VAL A 147 -14.84 -3.99 -3.89
N PHE A 148 -14.84 -4.63 -5.07
CA PHE A 148 -16.02 -4.68 -5.93
C PHE A 148 -17.17 -5.51 -5.32
N LYS A 149 -16.86 -6.64 -4.70
CA LYS A 149 -17.86 -7.47 -4.02
C LYS A 149 -18.62 -6.70 -2.95
N ARG A 150 -17.91 -5.82 -2.22
CA ARG A 150 -18.46 -4.96 -1.19
C ARG A 150 -19.10 -3.68 -1.74
N ARG A 151 -19.06 -3.47 -3.06
CA ARG A 151 -19.59 -2.29 -3.75
C ARG A 151 -19.01 -0.98 -3.22
N ILE A 152 -17.77 -1.00 -2.75
CA ILE A 152 -17.08 0.22 -2.30
C ILE A 152 -16.81 1.10 -3.53
N PRO A 153 -17.33 2.35 -3.58
CA PRO A 153 -17.15 3.23 -4.72
C PRO A 153 -15.68 3.66 -4.86
N VAL A 154 -15.25 3.78 -6.12
CA VAL A 154 -13.87 4.19 -6.47
C VAL A 154 -13.91 5.26 -7.53
N LEU A 155 -13.29 6.40 -7.26
CA LEU A 155 -12.99 7.45 -8.23
C LEU A 155 -11.64 7.14 -8.88
N GLU A 156 -11.70 6.70 -10.13
CA GLU A 156 -10.52 6.42 -10.95
C GLU A 156 -9.97 7.69 -11.58
N GLU A 157 -8.70 7.66 -12.00
CA GLU A 157 -8.01 8.78 -12.65
C GLU A 157 -8.19 10.09 -11.86
N THR A 158 -8.29 9.97 -10.54
CA THR A 158 -8.60 11.04 -9.62
C THR A 158 -7.50 11.19 -8.57
N ARG A 159 -6.77 12.28 -8.68
CA ARG A 159 -5.62 12.60 -7.83
C ARG A 159 -6.06 13.43 -6.63
N ALA A 160 -5.60 13.08 -5.43
CA ALA A 160 -5.69 13.97 -4.27
C ALA A 160 -4.68 15.11 -4.42
N VAL A 161 -5.16 16.33 -4.28
CA VAL A 161 -4.38 17.55 -4.46
C VAL A 161 -4.02 18.16 -3.12
N GLU A 162 -5.01 18.25 -2.22
CA GLU A 162 -4.87 18.93 -0.95
C GLU A 162 -5.78 18.30 0.11
N LEU A 163 -5.32 18.26 1.38
CA LEU A 163 -6.17 17.96 2.51
C LEU A 163 -6.92 19.22 2.93
N LEU A 164 -8.20 19.07 3.19
CA LEU A 164 -9.03 20.15 3.72
C LEU A 164 -8.93 20.13 5.25
N LEU A 165 -8.65 21.28 5.82
CA LEU A 165 -8.55 21.46 7.26
C LEU A 165 -9.75 22.27 7.77
N ASP A 166 -10.03 22.13 9.07
CA ASP A 166 -10.98 23.01 9.76
C ASP A 166 -10.49 24.46 9.81
N ALA A 167 -11.30 25.35 10.34
CA ALA A 167 -10.97 26.78 10.39
C ALA A 167 -9.73 27.09 11.26
N GLU A 168 -9.45 26.22 12.24
CA GLU A 168 -8.32 26.28 13.15
C GLU A 168 -7.06 25.65 12.57
N GLY A 169 -7.16 24.96 11.42
CA GLY A 169 -6.05 24.26 10.77
C GLY A 169 -5.54 23.04 11.54
N GLN A 170 -6.35 22.49 12.44
CA GLN A 170 -5.96 21.40 13.35
C GLN A 170 -6.48 20.03 12.90
N THR A 171 -7.63 19.98 12.25
CA THR A 171 -8.33 18.73 11.94
C THR A 171 -8.50 18.58 10.43
N VAL A 172 -8.19 17.42 9.89
CA VAL A 172 -8.49 17.07 8.50
C VAL A 172 -9.99 16.77 8.38
N THR A 173 -10.67 17.53 7.54
CA THR A 173 -12.12 17.42 7.28
C THR A 173 -12.44 16.79 5.93
N GLY A 174 -11.42 16.43 5.15
CA GLY A 174 -11.58 15.82 3.85
C GLY A 174 -10.42 16.12 2.90
N ALA A 175 -10.69 16.10 1.60
CA ALA A 175 -9.70 16.40 0.58
C ALA A 175 -10.29 17.07 -0.66
N LEU A 176 -9.45 17.85 -1.33
CA LEU A 176 -9.66 18.32 -2.69
C LEU A 176 -9.06 17.29 -3.65
N LEU A 177 -9.88 16.79 -4.55
CA LEU A 177 -9.51 15.82 -5.57
C LEU A 177 -9.57 16.47 -6.95
N TYR A 178 -8.74 16.00 -7.88
CA TYR A 178 -8.72 16.41 -9.27
C TYR A 178 -8.90 15.19 -10.18
N ASN A 179 -10.00 15.16 -10.92
CA ASN A 179 -10.21 14.15 -11.95
C ASN A 179 -9.38 14.51 -13.19
N MET A 180 -8.36 13.74 -13.45
CA MET A 180 -7.38 14.00 -14.51
C MET A 180 -7.94 13.76 -15.91
N ARG A 181 -8.99 12.95 -16.03
CA ARG A 181 -9.63 12.64 -17.31
C ARG A 181 -10.55 13.75 -17.77
N HIS A 182 -11.30 14.34 -16.84
CA HIS A 182 -12.33 15.35 -17.14
C HIS A 182 -11.87 16.77 -16.83
N GLY A 183 -10.75 16.94 -16.14
CA GLY A 183 -10.26 18.25 -15.74
C GLY A 183 -11.11 18.93 -14.66
N THR A 184 -11.85 18.17 -13.86
CA THR A 184 -12.76 18.67 -12.83
C THR A 184 -12.21 18.47 -11.43
N PHE A 185 -12.53 19.41 -10.54
CA PHE A 185 -12.24 19.25 -9.11
C PHE A 185 -13.45 18.68 -8.39
N HIS A 186 -13.19 17.90 -7.34
CA HIS A 186 -14.19 17.38 -6.42
C HIS A 186 -13.78 17.69 -4.99
N VAL A 187 -14.72 18.21 -4.22
CA VAL A 187 -14.57 18.45 -2.79
C VAL A 187 -15.20 17.27 -2.04
N VAL A 188 -14.40 16.55 -1.28
CA VAL A 188 -14.86 15.44 -0.45
C VAL A 188 -14.77 15.84 1.01
N GLU A 189 -15.90 15.88 1.70
CA GLU A 189 -15.98 15.95 3.17
C GLU A 189 -15.91 14.53 3.73
N ALA A 190 -15.04 14.29 4.71
CA ALA A 190 -14.85 12.98 5.30
C ALA A 190 -14.63 13.06 6.81
N ALA A 191 -15.25 12.16 7.56
CA ALA A 191 -15.03 12.06 9.00
C ALA A 191 -13.62 11.54 9.32
N ALA A 192 -13.07 10.67 8.45
CA ALA A 192 -11.69 10.21 8.50
C ALA A 192 -11.09 10.13 7.10
N THR A 193 -9.79 10.41 6.99
CA THR A 193 -9.05 10.29 5.73
C THR A 193 -7.83 9.40 5.91
N LEU A 194 -7.78 8.29 5.19
CA LEU A 194 -6.62 7.40 5.11
C LEU A 194 -5.78 7.76 3.89
N VAL A 195 -4.52 8.11 4.11
CA VAL A 195 -3.57 8.39 3.02
C VAL A 195 -2.69 7.16 2.77
N ALA A 196 -2.90 6.49 1.64
CA ALA A 196 -2.19 5.28 1.22
C ALA A 196 -1.62 5.44 -0.22
N THR A 197 -1.11 6.62 -0.53
CA THR A 197 -0.65 7.03 -1.86
C THR A 197 0.71 6.48 -2.27
N GLY A 198 1.37 5.73 -1.38
CA GLY A 198 2.70 5.17 -1.61
C GLY A 198 3.82 6.20 -1.56
N GLY A 199 5.00 5.82 -2.05
CA GLY A 199 6.20 6.65 -2.03
C GLY A 199 6.36 7.54 -3.26
N GLY A 200 7.57 8.09 -3.47
CA GLY A 200 7.84 9.07 -4.51
C GLY A 200 9.16 8.90 -5.28
N PRO A 201 9.50 7.69 -5.77
CA PRO A 201 10.78 7.48 -6.46
C PRO A 201 10.90 8.23 -7.79
N THR A 202 9.80 8.60 -8.44
CA THR A 202 9.83 9.27 -9.75
C THR A 202 10.28 10.74 -9.71
N GLN A 203 10.55 11.27 -8.53
CA GLN A 203 11.26 12.54 -8.39
C GLN A 203 12.74 12.43 -8.80
N TYR A 204 13.27 11.22 -8.92
CA TYR A 204 14.63 10.95 -9.37
C TYR A 204 14.63 10.55 -10.84
N ARG A 205 15.71 10.92 -11.56
CA ARG A 205 15.86 10.65 -12.99
C ARG A 205 15.84 9.16 -13.33
N PHE A 206 16.43 8.34 -12.46
CA PHE A 206 16.47 6.88 -12.61
C PHE A 206 15.66 6.25 -11.49
N HIS A 207 14.62 5.51 -11.85
CA HIS A 207 13.73 4.83 -10.90
C HIS A 207 13.13 3.58 -11.57
N ALA A 208 12.89 2.53 -10.79
CA ALA A 208 12.26 1.30 -11.29
C ALA A 208 10.71 1.33 -11.27
N PRO A 209 10.06 1.99 -10.29
CA PRO A 209 8.60 2.01 -10.21
C PRO A 209 7.93 2.84 -11.31
N GLY A 210 6.63 2.58 -11.53
CA GLY A 210 5.81 3.33 -12.48
C GLY A 210 5.71 4.83 -12.18
N PRO A 211 5.39 5.64 -13.22
CA PRO A 211 5.39 7.11 -13.12
C PRO A 211 4.35 7.67 -12.17
N GLU A 212 3.37 6.89 -11.78
CA GLU A 212 2.35 7.29 -10.82
C GLU A 212 2.87 7.48 -9.40
N LYS A 213 4.07 7.00 -9.06
CA LYS A 213 4.69 7.18 -7.74
C LYS A 213 5.47 8.47 -7.63
N SER A 214 4.79 9.60 -7.66
CA SER A 214 5.36 10.95 -7.80
C SER A 214 5.42 11.77 -6.52
N ALA A 215 5.35 11.15 -5.32
CA ALA A 215 5.38 11.81 -4.01
C ALA A 215 4.27 12.86 -3.76
N ASP A 216 3.26 12.92 -4.61
CA ASP A 216 2.18 13.90 -4.49
C ASP A 216 1.43 13.81 -3.15
N GLY A 217 1.15 12.59 -2.66
CA GLY A 217 0.57 12.40 -1.34
C GLY A 217 1.50 12.84 -0.20
N ILE A 218 2.80 12.56 -0.31
CA ILE A 218 3.81 13.03 0.67
C ILE A 218 3.85 14.56 0.69
N ALA A 219 3.89 15.20 -0.48
CA ALA A 219 3.86 16.65 -0.59
C ALA A 219 2.56 17.27 -0.03
N MET A 220 1.43 16.62 -0.25
CA MET A 220 0.14 17.03 0.32
C MET A 220 0.16 16.96 1.86
N LEU A 221 0.66 15.86 2.43
CA LEU A 221 0.80 15.69 3.86
C LEU A 221 1.75 16.74 4.47
N TYR A 222 2.87 17.01 3.80
CA TYR A 222 3.83 18.04 4.24
C TYR A 222 3.17 19.43 4.30
N ARG A 223 2.40 19.81 3.28
CA ARG A 223 1.65 21.09 3.28
C ARG A 223 0.59 21.17 4.38
N ALA A 224 0.02 20.04 4.77
CA ALA A 224 -0.92 19.95 5.88
C ALA A 224 -0.25 19.93 7.26
N GLY A 225 1.08 20.07 7.34
CA GLY A 225 1.82 20.13 8.60
C GLY A 225 2.13 18.77 9.24
N VAL A 226 1.92 17.65 8.53
CA VAL A 226 2.25 16.32 9.03
C VAL A 226 3.77 16.17 9.16
N ARG A 227 4.22 15.64 10.29
CA ARG A 227 5.66 15.38 10.52
C ARG A 227 6.17 14.33 9.55
N MET A 228 7.26 14.64 8.86
CA MET A 228 7.96 13.73 7.97
C MET A 228 9.07 12.99 8.70
N ARG A 229 9.34 11.76 8.27
CA ARG A 229 10.42 10.95 8.82
C ARG A 229 11.20 10.30 7.69
N ASP A 230 12.51 10.14 7.89
CA ASP A 230 13.43 9.42 7.01
C ASP A 230 13.42 9.93 5.55
N MET A 231 13.20 11.24 5.35
CA MET A 231 13.08 11.83 4.01
C MET A 231 14.40 11.80 3.22
N GLU A 232 15.54 11.63 3.89
CA GLU A 232 16.86 11.40 3.29
C GLU A 232 17.09 9.95 2.85
N MET A 233 16.24 9.00 3.28
CA MET A 233 16.44 7.58 3.03
C MET A 233 15.95 7.19 1.65
N ILE A 234 16.86 6.66 0.83
CA ILE A 234 16.59 6.17 -0.52
C ILE A 234 17.05 4.72 -0.61
N GLN A 235 16.14 3.84 -1.04
CA GLN A 235 16.51 2.48 -1.36
C GLN A 235 17.02 2.39 -2.80
N PHE A 236 18.30 2.04 -2.98
CA PHE A 236 18.89 1.79 -4.28
C PHE A 236 18.69 0.33 -4.70
N HIS A 237 18.20 0.11 -5.92
CA HIS A 237 18.18 -1.21 -6.52
C HIS A 237 19.56 -1.50 -7.15
N PRO A 238 20.31 -2.51 -6.70
CA PRO A 238 21.70 -2.70 -7.11
C PRO A 238 21.86 -3.20 -8.55
N THR A 239 20.81 -3.73 -9.16
CA THR A 239 20.84 -4.41 -10.47
C THR A 239 19.86 -3.79 -11.46
N GLY A 240 19.88 -2.47 -11.59
CA GLY A 240 19.08 -1.77 -12.61
C GLY A 240 19.66 -1.97 -14.01
N SER A 241 18.81 -2.23 -15.03
CA SER A 241 19.21 -2.21 -16.42
C SER A 241 19.27 -0.77 -16.93
N SER A 242 20.44 -0.36 -17.43
CA SER A 242 20.62 0.96 -18.05
C SER A 242 20.56 0.92 -19.57
N PHE A 243 20.53 -0.29 -20.16
CA PHE A 243 20.45 -0.47 -21.61
C PHE A 243 19.66 -1.76 -21.97
N PRO A 244 18.75 -1.70 -22.94
CA PRO A 244 18.23 -0.45 -23.52
C PRO A 244 17.68 0.44 -22.42
N ALA A 245 17.78 1.77 -22.59
CA ALA A 245 17.24 2.71 -21.59
C ALA A 245 15.78 2.32 -21.33
N ALA A 246 15.57 1.63 -20.25
CA ALA A 246 14.25 1.23 -19.84
C ALA A 246 13.59 2.47 -19.25
N TRP A 247 12.77 3.13 -20.08
CA TRP A 247 11.65 3.99 -19.68
C TRP A 247 11.97 5.13 -18.72
#